data_720fa9d0a23036eab905801d799d7213
#
_entry.id   720fa9d0a23036eab905801d799d7213
#
_cell.length_a   1.000
_cell.length_b   1.000
_cell.length_c   1.000
_cell.angle_alpha   90.00
_cell.angle_beta   90.00
_cell.angle_gamma   90.00
#
_symmetry.space_group_name_H-M   'P 1'
#
loop_
_entity.id
_entity.type
_entity.pdbx_description
1 polymer ?
#
loop_
_entity_poly.entity_id
_entity_poly.type
_entity_poly.pdbx_seq_one_letter_code
_entity_poly.pdbx_strand_id
1 'polypeptide(L)'
;MAPSLLTEDLLSNTFLFHENLNLPIMHNKRSGTTPKLILFIASTKDTAGMNIAKQLIDHYNFEKLSESFHKNPVYSKTFQNKETKLLFINTEIVDTQFLGDLFNPNLLVFLSRHSSASGIPTLSVHTPGNLSEAKFGGTPRNVSISPAAAMKNALLEMAKLKDERGLDYEVSYECTHHGPSLNVPAMFAELGSSPKQWKDSKAAEVVAHAAVAAVSECSNCSVALGIGGPHYNKKFTKLALTTQRAFGHIIPKYALPQVDADIIKQCVERTVGTVDSAVLDWKGIKGEHKPKIIAALEKLGVHSERV
;
A
#
# COMPACT_ATOMS: atom_id res chain seq x y z
N MET A 1 -16.20 -42.50 34.74
CA MET A 1 -16.57 -42.97 33.39
C MET A 1 -16.73 -41.72 32.54
N ALA A 2 -15.81 -41.44 31.85
CA ALA A 2 -15.40 -41.33 30.43
C ALA A 2 -16.44 -40.79 29.48
N PRO A 3 -16.05 -40.28 28.29
CA PRO A 3 -15.08 -39.23 27.97
C PRO A 3 -15.61 -38.17 26.97
N SER A 4 -14.89 -37.13 26.86
CA SER A 4 -14.47 -36.35 25.66
C SER A 4 -15.19 -36.51 24.31
N LEU A 5 -15.67 -35.42 23.78
CA LEU A 5 -15.83 -35.16 22.35
C LEU A 5 -15.77 -33.63 22.12
N LEU A 6 -14.60 -33.10 21.81
CA LEU A 6 -14.39 -31.76 21.25
C LEU A 6 -13.03 -31.71 20.56
N THR A 7 -12.95 -32.28 19.37
CA THR A 7 -11.90 -31.98 18.39
C THR A 7 -12.36 -32.50 17.03
N GLU A 8 -13.03 -31.69 16.22
CA GLU A 8 -13.20 -31.94 14.77
C GLU A 8 -13.85 -30.79 13.99
N ASP A 9 -13.74 -29.55 14.40
CA ASP A 9 -14.35 -28.43 13.65
C ASP A 9 -13.39 -27.31 13.21
N LEU A 10 -12.08 -27.55 13.18
CA LEU A 10 -11.09 -26.55 12.74
C LEU A 10 -10.42 -26.83 11.39
N LEU A 11 -10.81 -27.90 10.70
CA LEU A 11 -10.23 -28.27 9.39
C LEU A 11 -11.19 -28.14 8.21
N SER A 12 -12.46 -27.80 8.42
CA SER A 12 -13.44 -27.69 7.33
C SER A 12 -13.53 -26.31 6.64
N ASN A 13 -12.95 -25.27 7.22
CA ASN A 13 -13.03 -23.93 6.62
C ASN A 13 -11.90 -23.58 5.63
N THR A 14 -10.90 -24.43 5.48
CA THR A 14 -9.78 -24.18 4.53
C THR A 14 -10.04 -24.77 3.15
N PHE A 15 -11.03 -25.65 3.00
CA PHE A 15 -11.32 -26.34 1.72
C PHE A 15 -12.44 -25.72 0.87
N LEU A 16 -13.21 -24.76 1.40
CA LEU A 16 -14.33 -24.15 0.66
C LEU A 16 -13.96 -22.95 -0.24
N PHE A 17 -12.68 -22.54 -0.26
CA PHE A 17 -12.24 -21.43 -1.10
C PHE A 17 -11.76 -21.82 -2.51
N HIS A 18 -11.65 -23.12 -2.82
CA HIS A 18 -11.08 -23.57 -4.11
C HIS A 18 -12.09 -23.86 -5.24
N GLU A 19 -13.38 -23.87 -4.98
CA GLU A 19 -14.35 -24.35 -5.99
C GLU A 19 -14.93 -23.31 -6.96
N ASN A 20 -14.51 -22.03 -6.91
CA ASN A 20 -15.05 -21.01 -7.84
C ASN A 20 -13.97 -20.24 -8.63
N LEU A 21 -12.77 -20.76 -8.76
CA LEU A 21 -11.71 -20.17 -9.58
C LEU A 21 -11.65 -20.87 -10.93
N ASN A 22 -12.53 -20.52 -11.87
CA ASN A 22 -12.33 -20.80 -13.30
C ASN A 22 -11.24 -19.86 -13.88
N LEU A 23 -10.02 -19.95 -13.32
CA LEU A 23 -8.84 -19.36 -13.92
C LEU A 23 -8.01 -20.48 -14.55
N PRO A 24 -7.68 -20.41 -15.82
CA PRO A 24 -6.73 -21.35 -16.41
C PRO A 24 -5.37 -21.14 -15.75
N ILE A 25 -4.80 -22.19 -15.14
CA ILE A 25 -3.41 -22.20 -14.69
C ILE A 25 -2.55 -22.05 -15.95
N MET A 26 -2.10 -20.84 -16.20
CA MET A 26 -1.24 -20.55 -17.35
C MET A 26 0.19 -21.00 -17.04
N HIS A 27 0.46 -22.29 -17.20
CA HIS A 27 1.82 -22.79 -17.43
C HIS A 27 2.19 -22.52 -18.88
N ASN A 28 2.64 -21.32 -19.18
CA ASN A 28 3.20 -21.04 -20.50
C ASN A 28 4.69 -20.73 -20.38
N LYS A 29 5.54 -21.75 -20.59
CA LYS A 29 6.97 -21.57 -20.87
C LYS A 29 7.12 -20.95 -22.26
N ARG A 30 7.14 -19.61 -22.33
CA ARG A 30 7.65 -18.89 -23.48
C ARG A 30 8.93 -18.19 -23.08
N SER A 31 10.00 -18.41 -23.83
CA SER A 31 11.25 -17.69 -23.82
C SER A 31 11.00 -16.24 -24.27
N GLY A 32 10.75 -15.39 -23.32
CA GLY A 32 10.55 -13.95 -23.44
C GLY A 32 10.31 -13.42 -22.03
N THR A 33 10.81 -12.23 -21.69
CA THR A 33 10.56 -11.60 -20.40
C THR A 33 9.06 -11.57 -20.14
N THR A 34 8.59 -12.30 -19.13
CA THR A 34 7.18 -12.29 -18.71
C THR A 34 6.76 -10.84 -18.49
N PRO A 35 5.66 -10.36 -19.10
CA PRO A 35 5.19 -9.00 -18.87
C PRO A 35 5.00 -8.76 -17.37
N LYS A 36 5.46 -7.60 -16.88
CA LYS A 36 5.23 -7.22 -15.49
C LYS A 36 3.73 -7.06 -15.26
N LEU A 37 3.18 -7.74 -14.24
CA LEU A 37 1.78 -7.66 -13.85
C LEU A 37 1.60 -6.62 -12.75
N ILE A 38 0.70 -5.67 -12.99
CA ILE A 38 0.25 -4.68 -11.99
C ILE A 38 -1.21 -4.98 -11.65
N LEU A 39 -1.56 -4.94 -10.37
CA LEU A 39 -2.95 -5.08 -9.94
C LEU A 39 -3.45 -3.79 -9.28
N PHE A 40 -4.56 -3.27 -9.76
CA PHE A 40 -5.40 -2.29 -9.06
C PHE A 40 -6.56 -3.03 -8.43
N ILE A 41 -6.77 -2.86 -7.14
CA ILE A 41 -7.80 -3.57 -6.36
C ILE A 41 -8.75 -2.56 -5.73
N ALA A 42 -10.04 -2.72 -5.98
CA ALA A 42 -11.10 -1.98 -5.30
C ALA A 42 -12.07 -2.94 -4.61
N SER A 43 -12.51 -2.61 -3.40
CA SER A 43 -13.58 -3.36 -2.74
C SER A 43 -14.95 -2.81 -3.12
N THR A 44 -15.90 -3.69 -3.45
CA THR A 44 -17.30 -3.30 -3.70
C THR A 44 -17.97 -2.72 -2.45
N LYS A 45 -17.37 -2.91 -1.27
CA LYS A 45 -17.82 -2.34 0.01
C LYS A 45 -17.26 -0.94 0.29
N ASP A 46 -16.33 -0.47 -0.54
CA ASP A 46 -15.62 0.80 -0.35
C ASP A 46 -16.07 1.84 -1.37
N THR A 47 -16.82 2.84 -0.90
CA THR A 47 -17.36 3.91 -1.75
C THR A 47 -16.25 4.71 -2.46
N ALA A 48 -15.15 5.02 -1.77
CA ALA A 48 -14.04 5.76 -2.36
C ALA A 48 -13.28 4.90 -3.38
N GLY A 49 -12.98 3.64 -3.02
CA GLY A 49 -12.33 2.68 -3.93
C GLY A 49 -13.11 2.48 -5.21
N MET A 50 -14.44 2.32 -5.11
CA MET A 50 -15.33 2.20 -6.28
C MET A 50 -15.38 3.48 -7.11
N ASN A 51 -15.37 4.67 -6.47
CA ASN A 51 -15.31 5.95 -7.17
C ASN A 51 -13.99 6.09 -7.94
N ILE A 52 -12.85 5.79 -7.30
CA ILE A 52 -11.52 5.82 -7.94
C ILE A 52 -11.46 4.84 -9.12
N ALA A 53 -11.94 3.60 -8.92
CA ALA A 53 -11.99 2.58 -9.97
C ALA A 53 -12.83 3.01 -11.17
N LYS A 54 -13.96 3.69 -10.92
CA LYS A 54 -14.78 4.28 -11.98
C LYS A 54 -14.00 5.31 -12.80
N GLN A 55 -13.24 6.20 -12.13
CA GLN A 55 -12.42 7.20 -12.83
C GLN A 55 -11.32 6.54 -13.69
N LEU A 56 -10.71 5.43 -13.22
CA LEU A 56 -9.75 4.67 -14.03
C LEU A 56 -10.40 4.13 -15.31
N ILE A 57 -11.59 3.56 -15.22
CA ILE A 57 -12.29 3.03 -16.38
C ILE A 57 -12.65 4.15 -17.36
N ASP A 58 -13.20 5.25 -16.85
CA ASP A 58 -13.69 6.38 -17.66
C ASP A 58 -12.55 7.14 -18.38
N HIS A 59 -11.39 7.32 -17.72
CA HIS A 59 -10.30 8.16 -18.26
C HIS A 59 -9.19 7.40 -18.99
N TYR A 60 -9.05 6.09 -18.75
CA TYR A 60 -7.92 5.33 -19.29
C TYR A 60 -8.29 4.24 -20.28
N ASN A 61 -9.57 4.14 -20.67
CA ASN A 61 -10.04 3.14 -21.64
C ASN A 61 -9.62 1.70 -21.24
N PHE A 62 -9.89 1.33 -19.99
CA PHE A 62 -9.72 -0.05 -19.54
C PHE A 62 -10.71 -0.95 -20.30
N GLU A 63 -10.21 -2.02 -20.91
CA GLU A 63 -11.02 -3.00 -21.64
C GLU A 63 -11.60 -4.02 -20.66
N LYS A 64 -12.92 -4.23 -20.73
CA LYS A 64 -13.57 -5.28 -19.96
C LYS A 64 -13.23 -6.64 -20.57
N LEU A 65 -12.68 -7.53 -19.77
CA LEU A 65 -12.36 -8.90 -20.18
C LEU A 65 -13.58 -9.82 -20.07
N SER A 66 -13.51 -10.98 -20.72
CA SER A 66 -14.53 -12.04 -20.60
C SER A 66 -14.47 -12.79 -19.26
N GLU A 67 -13.32 -12.71 -18.57
CA GLU A 67 -13.11 -13.32 -17.25
C GLU A 67 -13.76 -12.51 -16.12
N SER A 68 -14.02 -13.17 -14.99
CA SER A 68 -14.54 -12.53 -13.79
C SER A 68 -13.71 -12.93 -12.57
N PHE A 69 -13.64 -12.05 -11.58
CA PHE A 69 -13.01 -12.29 -10.30
C PHE A 69 -13.98 -11.94 -9.17
N HIS A 70 -14.21 -12.84 -8.21
CA HIS A 70 -15.23 -12.69 -7.17
C HIS A 70 -16.63 -12.35 -7.73
N LYS A 71 -16.99 -12.90 -8.90
CA LYS A 71 -18.23 -12.61 -9.66
C LYS A 71 -18.33 -11.16 -10.17
N ASN A 72 -17.25 -10.39 -10.10
CA ASN A 72 -17.16 -9.05 -10.65
C ASN A 72 -16.39 -9.07 -11.97
N PRO A 73 -16.65 -8.10 -12.87
CA PRO A 73 -15.89 -7.97 -14.11
C PRO A 73 -14.42 -7.65 -13.83
N VAL A 74 -13.56 -8.17 -14.69
CA VAL A 74 -12.13 -7.83 -14.73
C VAL A 74 -11.90 -6.85 -15.87
N TYR A 75 -11.09 -5.84 -15.63
CA TYR A 75 -10.68 -4.89 -16.65
C TYR A 75 -9.17 -4.93 -16.82
N SER A 76 -8.68 -4.67 -18.03
CA SER A 76 -7.25 -4.66 -18.34
C SER A 76 -6.85 -3.45 -19.16
N LYS A 77 -5.62 -3.00 -18.94
CA LYS A 77 -4.94 -1.96 -19.71
C LYS A 77 -3.43 -2.17 -19.66
N THR A 78 -2.75 -1.91 -20.75
CA THR A 78 -1.27 -1.90 -20.78
C THR A 78 -0.75 -0.49 -20.59
N PHE A 79 0.10 -0.29 -19.58
CA PHE A 79 0.85 0.95 -19.36
C PHE A 79 2.35 0.66 -19.45
N GLN A 80 3.09 1.32 -20.31
CA GLN A 80 4.54 1.19 -20.43
C GLN A 80 5.01 -0.29 -20.52
N ASN A 81 4.34 -1.09 -21.35
CA ASN A 81 4.58 -2.54 -21.51
C ASN A 81 4.34 -3.38 -20.24
N LYS A 82 3.60 -2.87 -19.26
CA LYS A 82 3.16 -3.59 -18.07
C LYS A 82 1.67 -3.87 -18.18
N GLU A 83 1.28 -5.14 -18.07
CA GLU A 83 -0.13 -5.51 -18.00
C GLU A 83 -0.69 -5.02 -16.67
N THR A 84 -1.76 -4.24 -16.71
CA THR A 84 -2.44 -3.73 -15.52
C THR A 84 -3.87 -4.23 -15.51
N LYS A 85 -4.24 -5.01 -14.48
CA LYS A 85 -5.61 -5.47 -14.26
C LYS A 85 -6.26 -4.69 -13.14
N LEU A 86 -7.50 -4.28 -13.34
CA LEU A 86 -8.37 -3.73 -12.30
C LEU A 86 -9.34 -4.82 -11.87
N LEU A 87 -9.26 -5.22 -10.61
CA LEU A 87 -10.06 -6.27 -9.99
C LEU A 87 -10.96 -5.70 -8.90
N PHE A 88 -12.15 -6.25 -8.78
CA PHE A 88 -13.09 -5.94 -7.71
C PHE A 88 -13.26 -7.13 -6.79
N ILE A 89 -13.19 -6.86 -5.48
CA ILE A 89 -13.37 -7.86 -4.42
C ILE A 89 -14.61 -7.54 -3.59
N ASN A 90 -15.19 -8.58 -2.96
CA ASN A 90 -16.41 -8.44 -2.14
C ASN A 90 -16.12 -8.48 -0.63
N THR A 91 -14.84 -8.37 -0.24
CA THR A 91 -14.37 -8.35 1.16
C THR A 91 -13.73 -7.02 1.50
N GLU A 92 -13.44 -6.77 2.78
CA GLU A 92 -12.60 -5.65 3.17
C GLU A 92 -11.16 -5.86 2.64
N ILE A 93 -10.51 -4.77 2.24
CA ILE A 93 -9.16 -4.83 1.64
C ILE A 93 -8.13 -5.41 2.63
N VAL A 94 -8.29 -5.11 3.91
CA VAL A 94 -7.37 -5.57 4.97
C VAL A 94 -7.32 -7.10 5.13
N ASP A 95 -8.28 -7.83 4.56
CA ASP A 95 -8.41 -9.30 4.62
C ASP A 95 -7.93 -10.01 3.33
N THR A 96 -7.12 -9.34 2.52
CA THR A 96 -6.75 -9.79 1.17
C THR A 96 -5.34 -10.35 1.04
N GLN A 97 -4.79 -10.97 2.08
CA GLN A 97 -3.45 -11.58 2.04
C GLN A 97 -3.27 -12.58 0.89
N PHE A 98 -4.34 -13.26 0.49
CA PHE A 98 -4.34 -14.26 -0.58
C PHE A 98 -3.97 -13.69 -1.97
N LEU A 99 -4.16 -12.39 -2.20
CA LEU A 99 -3.91 -11.77 -3.51
C LEU A 99 -2.44 -11.85 -3.93
N GLY A 100 -1.51 -11.74 -2.98
CA GLY A 100 -0.08 -11.84 -3.24
C GLY A 100 0.29 -13.22 -3.79
N ASP A 101 -0.16 -14.27 -3.15
CA ASP A 101 0.15 -15.66 -3.51
C ASP A 101 -0.60 -16.08 -4.78
N LEU A 102 -1.85 -15.62 -4.95
CA LEU A 102 -2.68 -15.98 -6.11
C LEU A 102 -2.14 -15.40 -7.42
N PHE A 103 -1.68 -14.15 -7.42
CA PHE A 103 -1.29 -13.44 -8.65
C PHE A 103 0.20 -13.17 -8.76
N ASN A 104 0.95 -13.15 -7.66
CA ASN A 104 2.36 -12.77 -7.60
C ASN A 104 2.68 -11.50 -8.44
N PRO A 105 1.99 -10.38 -8.22
CA PRO A 105 2.15 -9.19 -9.06
C PRO A 105 3.46 -8.46 -8.75
N ASN A 106 3.96 -7.70 -9.73
CA ASN A 106 5.10 -6.81 -9.54
C ASN A 106 4.77 -5.55 -8.73
N LEU A 107 3.49 -5.16 -8.72
CA LEU A 107 2.95 -4.09 -7.88
C LEU A 107 1.46 -4.32 -7.66
N LEU A 108 1.01 -4.15 -6.44
CA LEU A 108 -0.39 -4.15 -6.04
C LEU A 108 -0.75 -2.79 -5.46
N VAL A 109 -1.75 -2.12 -6.04
CA VAL A 109 -2.24 -0.82 -5.59
C VAL A 109 -3.68 -0.99 -5.12
N PHE A 110 -3.92 -0.82 -3.85
CA PHE A 110 -5.25 -0.77 -3.27
C PHE A 110 -5.85 0.63 -3.44
N LEU A 111 -7.02 0.70 -4.08
CA LEU A 111 -7.83 1.89 -4.21
C LEU A 111 -8.83 1.90 -3.06
N SER A 112 -8.70 2.86 -2.15
CA SER A 112 -9.37 2.76 -0.86
C SER A 112 -9.86 4.10 -0.32
N ARG A 113 -10.80 3.98 0.62
CA ARG A 113 -11.18 5.10 1.48
C ARG A 113 -10.13 5.31 2.56
N HIS A 114 -9.73 6.54 2.73
CA HIS A 114 -9.14 7.02 3.96
C HIS A 114 -10.26 7.46 4.93
N SER A 115 -10.15 7.10 6.20
CA SER A 115 -11.12 7.49 7.24
C SER A 115 -10.41 8.11 8.44
N SER A 116 -10.79 9.35 8.78
CA SER A 116 -10.20 10.07 9.91
C SER A 116 -11.24 10.89 10.66
N ALA A 117 -11.18 10.82 11.99
CA ALA A 117 -12.03 11.65 12.87
C ALA A 117 -11.74 13.16 12.73
N SER A 118 -10.59 13.55 12.18
CA SER A 118 -10.27 14.96 11.91
C SER A 118 -11.17 15.57 10.86
N GLY A 119 -11.72 14.75 9.94
CA GLY A 119 -12.53 15.21 8.82
C GLY A 119 -11.80 16.04 7.78
N ILE A 120 -10.47 16.19 7.89
CA ILE A 120 -9.66 16.96 6.94
C ILE A 120 -9.64 16.22 5.59
N PRO A 121 -10.07 16.87 4.48
CA PRO A 121 -9.98 16.27 3.16
C PRO A 121 -8.52 15.87 2.84
N THR A 122 -8.29 14.61 2.51
CA THR A 122 -6.93 14.08 2.35
C THR A 122 -6.85 13.12 1.17
N LEU A 123 -5.76 13.25 0.40
CA LEU A 123 -5.29 12.28 -0.59
C LEU A 123 -4.00 11.68 -0.05
N SER A 124 -3.93 10.38 0.08
CA SER A 124 -2.80 9.75 0.77
C SER A 124 -2.29 8.48 0.10
N VAL A 125 -1.05 8.15 0.42
CA VAL A 125 -0.41 6.90 0.05
C VAL A 125 0.30 6.30 1.25
N HIS A 126 0.30 4.98 1.36
CA HIS A 126 1.10 4.26 2.36
C HIS A 126 1.34 2.80 1.98
N THR A 127 2.30 2.18 2.62
CA THR A 127 2.51 0.73 2.57
C THR A 127 1.75 0.07 3.71
N PRO A 128 0.96 -1.01 3.45
CA PRO A 128 0.34 -1.79 4.51
C PRO A 128 1.36 -2.58 5.32
N GLY A 129 1.05 -2.82 6.59
CA GLY A 129 1.84 -3.65 7.47
C GLY A 129 1.67 -3.32 8.94
N ASN A 130 1.81 -4.32 9.79
CA ASN A 130 1.64 -4.20 11.23
C ASN A 130 2.99 -4.13 11.93
N LEU A 131 3.33 -2.95 12.48
CA LEU A 131 4.56 -2.75 13.26
C LEU A 131 4.50 -3.42 14.64
N SER A 132 3.30 -3.77 15.10
CA SER A 132 3.02 -4.45 16.37
C SER A 132 1.83 -5.40 16.23
N GLU A 133 0.73 -5.18 16.95
CA GLU A 133 -0.50 -5.96 16.85
C GLU A 133 -1.22 -5.74 15.51
N ALA A 134 -1.92 -6.78 15.03
CA ALA A 134 -2.74 -6.72 13.81
C ALA A 134 -4.22 -6.47 14.17
N LYS A 135 -4.55 -5.25 14.57
CA LYS A 135 -5.94 -4.89 14.95
C LYS A 135 -6.87 -4.76 13.75
N PHE A 136 -6.31 -4.49 12.58
CA PHE A 136 -7.06 -4.25 11.34
C PHE A 136 -6.42 -5.06 10.20
N GLY A 137 -6.63 -6.38 10.23
CA GLY A 137 -6.14 -7.31 9.22
C GLY A 137 -4.62 -7.51 9.19
N GLY A 138 -4.16 -8.43 8.37
CA GLY A 138 -2.74 -8.77 8.25
C GLY A 138 -2.22 -9.65 9.40
N THR A 139 -0.91 -9.75 9.51
CA THR A 139 -0.20 -10.55 10.51
C THR A 139 0.51 -9.61 11.50
N PRO A 140 0.47 -9.87 12.82
CA PRO A 140 1.20 -9.09 13.80
C PRO A 140 2.70 -9.04 13.49
N ARG A 141 3.33 -7.87 13.67
CA ARG A 141 4.77 -7.67 13.48
C ARG A 141 5.28 -8.11 12.10
N ASN A 142 4.45 -7.88 11.06
CA ASN A 142 4.78 -8.21 9.68
C ASN A 142 4.36 -7.05 8.77
N VAL A 143 5.33 -6.48 8.06
CA VAL A 143 5.10 -5.41 7.10
C VAL A 143 5.12 -5.97 5.67
N SER A 144 4.37 -5.40 4.75
CA SER A 144 4.39 -5.77 3.33
C SER A 144 5.70 -5.34 2.66
N ILE A 145 5.91 -5.72 1.41
CA ILE A 145 7.02 -5.15 0.63
C ILE A 145 6.61 -3.75 0.17
N SER A 146 7.39 -2.74 0.55
CA SER A 146 7.09 -1.34 0.25
C SER A 146 7.60 -0.89 -1.11
N PRO A 147 6.75 -0.40 -2.03
CA PRO A 147 7.14 0.15 -3.33
C PRO A 147 7.43 1.65 -3.25
N ALA A 148 8.51 2.05 -2.58
CA ALA A 148 8.85 3.46 -2.28
C ALA A 148 8.75 4.40 -3.49
N ALA A 149 9.31 4.00 -4.63
CA ALA A 149 9.28 4.80 -5.87
C ALA A 149 7.86 4.98 -6.42
N ALA A 150 7.05 3.92 -6.40
CA ALA A 150 5.65 3.97 -6.84
C ALA A 150 4.81 4.91 -5.96
N MET A 151 4.97 4.83 -4.65
CA MET A 151 4.30 5.74 -3.70
C MET A 151 4.72 7.19 -3.92
N LYS A 152 6.00 7.46 -4.18
CA LYS A 152 6.48 8.81 -4.50
C LYS A 152 5.85 9.34 -5.77
N ASN A 153 5.81 8.55 -6.85
CA ASN A 153 5.20 8.97 -8.11
C ASN A 153 3.71 9.30 -7.92
N ALA A 154 2.99 8.47 -7.18
CA ALA A 154 1.60 8.72 -6.84
C ALA A 154 1.42 10.02 -6.04
N LEU A 155 2.26 10.24 -5.03
CA LEU A 155 2.22 11.42 -4.18
C LEU A 155 2.48 12.72 -4.97
N LEU A 156 3.47 12.69 -5.87
CA LEU A 156 3.80 13.83 -6.75
C LEU A 156 2.63 14.16 -7.69
N GLU A 157 2.00 13.14 -8.28
CA GLU A 157 0.85 13.34 -9.17
C GLU A 157 -0.37 13.85 -8.41
N MET A 158 -0.63 13.33 -7.18
CA MET A 158 -1.69 13.87 -6.31
C MET A 158 -1.47 15.36 -6.01
N ALA A 159 -0.25 15.74 -5.63
CA ALA A 159 0.07 17.13 -5.30
C ALA A 159 -0.10 18.05 -6.51
N LYS A 160 0.44 17.66 -7.66
CA LYS A 160 0.33 18.40 -8.92
C LYS A 160 -1.13 18.61 -9.33
N LEU A 161 -1.88 17.52 -9.48
CA LEU A 161 -3.26 17.58 -9.97
C LEU A 161 -4.22 18.24 -8.99
N LYS A 162 -4.01 18.08 -7.69
CA LYS A 162 -4.76 18.79 -6.64
C LYS A 162 -4.62 20.31 -6.83
N ASP A 163 -3.39 20.81 -7.05
CA ASP A 163 -3.13 22.24 -7.24
C ASP A 163 -3.68 22.73 -8.58
N GLU A 164 -3.45 22.00 -9.68
CA GLU A 164 -3.96 22.33 -11.03
C GLU A 164 -5.49 22.43 -11.06
N ARG A 165 -6.19 21.62 -10.27
CA ARG A 165 -7.66 21.59 -10.22
C ARG A 165 -8.27 22.44 -9.12
N GLY A 166 -7.46 23.11 -8.31
CA GLY A 166 -7.90 23.95 -7.20
C GLY A 166 -8.66 23.17 -6.13
N LEU A 167 -8.27 21.92 -5.84
CA LEU A 167 -8.94 21.11 -4.83
C LEU A 167 -8.40 21.42 -3.43
N ASP A 168 -9.31 21.60 -2.48
CA ASP A 168 -8.96 21.84 -1.07
C ASP A 168 -8.78 20.51 -0.33
N TYR A 169 -7.63 19.84 -0.62
CA TYR A 169 -7.23 18.57 -0.02
C TYR A 169 -5.79 18.65 0.47
N GLU A 170 -5.50 18.04 1.61
CA GLU A 170 -4.13 17.75 2.01
C GLU A 170 -3.61 16.53 1.23
N VAL A 171 -2.35 16.56 0.78
CA VAL A 171 -1.65 15.41 0.21
C VAL A 171 -0.63 14.91 1.22
N SER A 172 -0.64 13.62 1.55
CA SER A 172 0.20 13.09 2.62
C SER A 172 0.67 11.66 2.37
N TYR A 173 1.92 11.38 2.77
CA TYR A 173 2.25 10.03 3.23
C TYR A 173 1.54 9.75 4.55
N GLU A 174 1.00 8.54 4.67
CA GLU A 174 0.70 7.95 5.98
C GLU A 174 1.83 7.02 6.42
N CYS A 175 1.91 6.76 7.70
CA CYS A 175 2.85 5.77 8.23
C CYS A 175 2.44 4.35 7.79
N THR A 176 3.35 3.39 7.90
CA THR A 176 3.05 1.97 7.73
C THR A 176 2.09 1.51 8.82
N HIS A 177 0.93 1.02 8.43
CA HIS A 177 -0.11 0.56 9.35
C HIS A 177 -1.08 -0.42 8.68
N HIS A 178 -1.88 -1.10 9.45
CA HIS A 178 -2.89 -2.12 9.13
C HIS A 178 -2.49 -3.14 8.05
N GLY A 179 -3.32 -4.18 7.87
CA GLY A 179 -3.15 -5.18 6.80
C GLY A 179 -3.57 -4.69 5.40
N PRO A 180 -3.40 -5.56 4.44
CA PRO A 180 -2.87 -6.92 4.52
C PRO A 180 -1.34 -6.96 4.70
N SER A 181 -0.79 -8.11 5.14
CA SER A 181 0.67 -8.34 5.15
C SER A 181 1.05 -9.21 3.95
N LEU A 182 1.74 -8.63 2.96
CA LEU A 182 1.97 -9.23 1.65
C LEU A 182 3.45 -9.44 1.35
N ASN A 183 3.78 -10.53 0.67
CA ASN A 183 5.12 -10.83 0.16
C ASN A 183 5.35 -10.32 -1.27
N VAL A 184 4.54 -9.38 -1.72
CA VAL A 184 4.65 -8.67 -2.99
C VAL A 184 4.63 -7.16 -2.73
N PRO A 185 5.20 -6.34 -3.64
CA PRO A 185 5.13 -4.89 -3.52
C PRO A 185 3.68 -4.40 -3.46
N ALA A 186 3.31 -3.71 -2.37
CA ALA A 186 1.93 -3.28 -2.14
C ALA A 186 1.85 -1.89 -1.53
N MET A 187 0.90 -1.09 -2.01
CA MET A 187 0.59 0.24 -1.51
C MET A 187 -0.90 0.53 -1.54
N PHE A 188 -1.31 1.49 -0.75
CA PHE A 188 -2.62 2.12 -0.81
C PHE A 188 -2.52 3.47 -1.52
N ALA A 189 -3.55 3.80 -2.29
CA ALA A 189 -3.84 5.12 -2.83
C ALA A 189 -5.26 5.47 -2.39
N GLU A 190 -5.40 6.48 -1.54
CA GLU A 190 -6.61 6.70 -0.76
C GLU A 190 -7.23 8.07 -0.92
N LEU A 191 -8.56 8.09 -0.84
CA LEU A 191 -9.40 9.28 -0.85
C LEU A 191 -10.14 9.42 0.49
N GLY A 192 -9.95 10.50 1.19
CA GLY A 192 -10.60 10.73 2.49
C GLY A 192 -10.86 12.19 2.81
N SER A 193 -11.42 12.41 3.99
CA SER A 193 -11.45 11.51 5.16
C SER A 193 -12.85 11.11 5.63
N SER A 194 -13.92 11.41 4.89
CA SER A 194 -15.31 11.15 5.32
C SER A 194 -16.20 10.77 4.13
N PRO A 195 -17.44 10.32 4.37
CA PRO A 195 -18.38 9.97 3.30
C PRO A 195 -18.63 11.07 2.26
N LYS A 196 -18.43 12.34 2.62
CA LYS A 196 -18.51 13.47 1.68
C LYS A 196 -17.36 13.39 0.66
N GLN A 197 -16.13 13.23 1.14
CA GLN A 197 -14.94 13.14 0.28
C GLN A 197 -14.93 11.84 -0.55
N TRP A 198 -15.38 10.72 0.01
CA TRP A 198 -15.42 9.44 -0.73
C TRP A 198 -16.28 9.49 -2.00
N LYS A 199 -17.24 10.40 -2.06
CA LYS A 199 -18.13 10.64 -3.21
C LYS A 199 -17.65 11.75 -4.14
N ASP A 200 -16.58 12.46 -3.81
CA ASP A 200 -16.02 13.52 -4.64
C ASP A 200 -15.33 12.91 -5.87
N SER A 201 -15.98 13.03 -7.03
CA SER A 201 -15.48 12.46 -8.29
C SER A 201 -14.23 13.17 -8.80
N LYS A 202 -14.06 14.47 -8.54
CA LYS A 202 -12.88 15.22 -8.95
C LYS A 202 -11.65 14.79 -8.16
N ALA A 203 -11.80 14.58 -6.86
CA ALA A 203 -10.72 14.09 -6.01
C ALA A 203 -10.43 12.60 -6.29
N ALA A 204 -11.45 11.78 -6.55
CA ALA A 204 -11.27 10.39 -6.97
C ALA A 204 -10.50 10.28 -8.29
N GLU A 205 -10.74 11.19 -9.24
CA GLU A 205 -10.00 11.26 -10.51
C GLU A 205 -8.51 11.56 -10.26
N VAL A 206 -8.17 12.45 -9.32
CA VAL A 206 -6.78 12.70 -8.93
C VAL A 206 -6.11 11.44 -8.40
N VAL A 207 -6.80 10.67 -7.53
CA VAL A 207 -6.25 9.41 -7.00
C VAL A 207 -6.11 8.36 -8.11
N ALA A 208 -7.04 8.30 -9.07
CA ALA A 208 -6.94 7.41 -10.23
C ALA A 208 -5.70 7.72 -11.09
N HIS A 209 -5.44 9.00 -11.38
CA HIS A 209 -4.22 9.42 -12.07
C HIS A 209 -2.96 9.07 -11.27
N ALA A 210 -2.99 9.25 -9.95
CA ALA A 210 -1.89 8.89 -9.08
C ALA A 210 -1.60 7.38 -9.08
N ALA A 211 -2.65 6.53 -9.09
CA ALA A 211 -2.48 5.08 -9.20
C ALA A 211 -1.81 4.68 -10.52
N VAL A 212 -2.15 5.35 -11.63
CA VAL A 212 -1.46 5.14 -12.92
C VAL A 212 -0.02 5.66 -12.88
N ALA A 213 0.24 6.81 -12.24
CA ALA A 213 1.60 7.32 -12.07
C ALA A 213 2.49 6.37 -11.27
N ALA A 214 1.92 5.62 -10.30
CA ALA A 214 2.63 4.60 -9.53
C ALA A 214 3.19 3.46 -10.39
N VAL A 215 2.62 3.19 -11.58
CA VAL A 215 3.10 2.15 -12.50
C VAL A 215 4.44 2.53 -13.14
N SER A 216 4.77 3.82 -13.18
CA SER A 216 6.00 4.33 -13.79
C SER A 216 7.23 4.03 -12.94
N GLU A 217 8.36 3.82 -13.61
CA GLU A 217 9.64 3.70 -12.93
C GLU A 217 10.17 5.09 -12.50
N CYS A 218 10.84 5.15 -11.37
CA CYS A 218 11.55 6.35 -10.92
C CYS A 218 13.06 6.14 -11.11
N SER A 219 13.65 6.79 -12.09
CA SER A 219 15.05 6.58 -12.44
C SER A 219 16.05 7.17 -11.44
N ASN A 220 15.66 8.15 -10.62
CA ASN A 220 16.56 8.90 -9.75
C ASN A 220 16.04 9.04 -8.32
N CYS A 221 15.28 8.07 -7.82
CA CYS A 221 14.80 8.10 -6.45
C CYS A 221 15.87 7.59 -5.47
N SER A 222 16.16 8.35 -4.43
CA SER A 222 16.88 7.90 -3.23
C SER A 222 15.89 7.32 -2.25
N VAL A 223 16.00 6.02 -1.97
CA VAL A 223 15.04 5.31 -1.12
C VAL A 223 15.39 5.48 0.35
N ALA A 224 14.41 5.85 1.16
CA ALA A 224 14.61 6.11 2.58
C ALA A 224 13.58 5.39 3.47
N LEU A 225 14.03 5.02 4.68
CA LEU A 225 13.18 4.66 5.80
C LEU A 225 12.83 5.91 6.60
N GLY A 226 11.55 6.18 6.84
CA GLY A 226 11.11 7.27 7.71
C GLY A 226 10.91 6.80 9.16
N ILE A 227 11.46 7.50 10.16
CA ILE A 227 11.25 7.17 11.58
C ILE A 227 10.85 8.42 12.37
N GLY A 228 9.72 8.33 13.08
CA GLY A 228 9.18 9.42 13.89
C GLY A 228 8.03 10.15 13.22
N GLY A 229 7.59 11.23 13.86
CA GLY A 229 6.46 12.04 13.39
C GLY A 229 5.09 11.42 13.65
N PRO A 230 4.03 12.12 13.25
CA PRO A 230 2.66 11.67 13.39
C PRO A 230 2.26 10.64 12.32
N HIS A 231 1.02 10.17 12.36
CA HIS A 231 0.42 9.26 11.38
C HIS A 231 0.45 9.85 9.96
N TYR A 232 -0.09 11.07 9.80
CA TYR A 232 0.05 11.88 8.58
C TYR A 232 1.36 12.63 8.65
N ASN A 233 2.37 12.18 7.88
CA ASN A 233 3.72 12.67 8.07
C ASN A 233 4.04 13.86 7.14
N LYS A 234 3.62 15.06 7.56
CA LYS A 234 3.86 16.31 6.80
C LYS A 234 5.34 16.55 6.48
N LYS A 235 6.26 16.13 7.38
CA LYS A 235 7.70 16.33 7.20
C LYS A 235 8.26 15.44 6.08
N PHE A 236 7.98 14.14 6.12
CA PHE A 236 8.43 13.21 5.09
C PHE A 236 7.70 13.44 3.76
N THR A 237 6.43 13.82 3.80
CA THR A 237 5.68 14.28 2.63
C THR A 237 6.38 15.46 1.95
N LYS A 238 6.72 16.51 2.72
CA LYS A 238 7.43 17.67 2.19
C LYS A 238 8.77 17.29 1.56
N LEU A 239 9.56 16.45 2.25
CA LEU A 239 10.84 15.98 1.71
C LEU A 239 10.66 15.22 0.40
N ALA A 240 9.66 14.33 0.30
CA ALA A 240 9.40 13.60 -0.93
C ALA A 240 8.96 14.50 -2.09
N LEU A 241 8.14 15.52 -1.81
CA LEU A 241 7.66 16.47 -2.81
C LEU A 241 8.75 17.44 -3.30
N THR A 242 9.76 17.75 -2.47
CA THR A 242 10.77 18.77 -2.77
C THR A 242 12.17 18.23 -3.06
N THR A 243 12.38 16.92 -2.95
CA THR A 243 13.68 16.26 -3.19
C THR A 243 13.50 14.96 -3.97
N GLN A 244 14.61 14.27 -4.26
CA GLN A 244 14.57 12.93 -4.89
C GLN A 244 14.25 11.79 -3.90
N ARG A 245 13.95 12.08 -2.62
CA ARG A 245 13.66 11.04 -1.64
C ARG A 245 12.33 10.36 -1.89
N ALA A 246 12.35 9.03 -1.84
CA ALA A 246 11.17 8.16 -1.84
C ALA A 246 11.14 7.41 -0.52
N PHE A 247 10.09 7.62 0.28
CA PHE A 247 9.96 6.87 1.53
C PHE A 247 9.29 5.53 1.25
N GLY A 248 9.95 4.46 1.74
CA GLY A 248 9.38 3.12 1.79
C GLY A 248 8.46 3.00 3.00
N HIS A 249 8.93 2.34 4.05
CA HIS A 249 8.20 2.31 5.31
C HIS A 249 8.37 3.62 6.08
N ILE A 250 7.33 3.97 6.85
CA ILE A 250 7.36 5.09 7.80
C ILE A 250 6.91 4.56 9.17
N ILE A 251 7.80 4.58 10.15
CA ILE A 251 7.54 4.17 11.53
C ILE A 251 7.13 5.41 12.33
N PRO A 252 5.86 5.56 12.75
CA PRO A 252 5.41 6.76 13.45
C PRO A 252 5.87 6.76 14.91
N LYS A 253 5.92 7.96 15.53
CA LYS A 253 6.38 8.13 16.92
C LYS A 253 5.61 7.29 17.94
N TYR A 254 4.33 7.07 17.72
CA TYR A 254 3.49 6.30 18.65
C TYR A 254 3.76 4.79 18.62
N ALA A 255 4.32 4.27 17.52
CA ALA A 255 4.69 2.85 17.41
C ALA A 255 6.06 2.53 18.05
N LEU A 256 6.93 3.53 18.25
CA LEU A 256 8.31 3.35 18.74
C LEU A 256 8.45 2.56 20.04
N PRO A 257 7.54 2.65 21.03
CA PRO A 257 7.61 1.79 22.22
C PRO A 257 7.60 0.28 21.91
N GLN A 258 6.91 -0.12 20.83
CA GLN A 258 6.71 -1.52 20.45
C GLN A 258 7.62 -1.97 19.30
N VAL A 259 8.36 -1.04 18.68
CA VAL A 259 9.30 -1.31 17.59
C VAL A 259 10.68 -1.66 18.14
N ASP A 260 11.20 -2.79 17.73
CA ASP A 260 12.55 -3.27 18.02
C ASP A 260 13.43 -3.33 16.75
N ALA A 261 14.64 -3.89 16.90
CA ALA A 261 15.58 -4.01 15.80
C ALA A 261 15.06 -4.88 14.65
N ASP A 262 14.25 -5.90 14.95
CA ASP A 262 13.73 -6.83 13.92
C ASP A 262 12.68 -6.14 13.04
N ILE A 263 11.83 -5.29 13.60
CA ILE A 263 10.87 -4.48 12.83
C ILE A 263 11.59 -3.44 11.97
N ILE A 264 12.63 -2.78 12.52
CA ILE A 264 13.46 -1.84 11.74
C ILE A 264 14.12 -2.59 10.57
N LYS A 265 14.69 -3.76 10.84
CA LYS A 265 15.28 -4.64 9.82
C LYS A 265 14.26 -5.00 8.73
N GLN A 266 13.05 -5.45 9.10
CA GLN A 266 12.00 -5.73 8.13
C GLN A 266 11.67 -4.51 7.27
N CYS A 267 11.53 -3.32 7.86
CA CYS A 267 11.25 -2.09 7.12
C CYS A 267 12.36 -1.75 6.10
N VAL A 268 13.61 -2.06 6.40
CA VAL A 268 14.74 -1.91 5.46
C VAL A 268 14.70 -2.97 4.37
N GLU A 269 14.67 -4.26 4.75
CA GLU A 269 14.79 -5.39 3.83
C GLU A 269 13.54 -5.59 2.95
N ARG A 270 12.36 -5.19 3.45
CA ARG A 270 11.08 -5.28 2.74
C ARG A 270 10.70 -3.97 2.04
N THR A 271 11.68 -3.26 1.50
CA THR A 271 11.49 -2.10 0.62
C THR A 271 12.09 -2.41 -0.74
N VAL A 272 11.36 -2.12 -1.82
CA VAL A 272 11.84 -2.27 -3.19
C VAL A 272 12.99 -1.29 -3.44
N GLY A 273 14.13 -1.80 -3.85
CA GLY A 273 15.38 -1.06 -4.00
C GLY A 273 16.22 -1.05 -2.73
N THR A 274 17.39 -0.42 -2.81
CA THR A 274 18.27 -0.26 -1.65
C THR A 274 17.83 0.92 -0.81
N VAL A 275 17.66 0.72 0.50
CA VAL A 275 17.40 1.82 1.43
C VAL A 275 18.72 2.55 1.71
N ASP A 276 18.88 3.72 1.09
CA ASP A 276 20.12 4.51 1.16
C ASP A 276 20.32 5.15 2.54
N SER A 277 19.23 5.54 3.18
CA SER A 277 19.28 6.19 4.50
C SER A 277 18.00 6.00 5.32
N ALA A 278 18.10 6.22 6.62
CA ALA A 278 16.97 6.42 7.53
C ALA A 278 16.84 7.89 7.91
N VAL A 279 15.70 8.50 7.61
CA VAL A 279 15.41 9.90 7.97
C VAL A 279 14.64 9.93 9.28
N LEU A 280 15.23 10.57 10.29
CA LEU A 280 14.69 10.62 11.64
C LEU A 280 14.03 11.98 11.91
N ASP A 281 12.74 12.00 12.22
CA ASP A 281 12.11 13.18 12.83
C ASP A 281 12.59 13.30 14.27
N TRP A 282 13.83 13.83 14.42
CA TRP A 282 14.59 13.77 15.66
C TRP A 282 13.90 14.40 16.86
N LYS A 283 13.18 15.51 16.64
CA LYS A 283 12.42 16.19 17.69
C LYS A 283 11.15 15.43 18.09
N GLY A 284 10.58 14.66 17.15
CA GLY A 284 9.40 13.83 17.39
C GLY A 284 9.70 12.49 18.08
N ILE A 285 10.99 12.07 18.17
CA ILE A 285 11.40 10.82 18.81
C ILE A 285 11.80 11.10 20.26
N LYS A 286 11.15 10.43 21.23
CA LYS A 286 11.52 10.53 22.64
C LYS A 286 12.94 10.03 22.87
N GLY A 287 13.65 10.64 23.83
CA GLY A 287 15.06 10.35 24.16
C GLY A 287 15.33 8.86 24.42
N GLU A 288 14.44 8.19 25.12
CA GLU A 288 14.53 6.77 25.48
C GLU A 288 14.56 5.81 24.28
N HIS A 289 13.98 6.21 23.13
CA HIS A 289 13.95 5.37 21.93
C HIS A 289 15.15 5.57 21.00
N LYS A 290 15.84 6.72 21.10
CA LYS A 290 16.94 7.09 20.20
C LYS A 290 18.10 6.09 20.18
N PRO A 291 18.63 5.62 21.33
CA PRO A 291 19.76 4.70 21.33
C PRO A 291 19.45 3.39 20.61
N LYS A 292 18.27 2.79 20.85
CA LYS A 292 17.88 1.54 20.21
C LYS A 292 17.71 1.66 18.69
N ILE A 293 17.18 2.82 18.21
CA ILE A 293 17.00 3.10 16.79
C ILE A 293 18.36 3.23 16.11
N ILE A 294 19.26 4.05 16.68
CA ILE A 294 20.60 4.26 16.12
C ILE A 294 21.37 2.94 16.08
N ALA A 295 21.41 2.18 17.17
CA ALA A 295 22.09 0.89 17.20
C ALA A 295 21.53 -0.12 16.17
N ALA A 296 20.22 -0.14 15.95
CA ALA A 296 19.62 -0.99 14.93
C ALA A 296 20.03 -0.58 13.50
N LEU A 297 20.04 0.71 13.20
CA LEU A 297 20.45 1.24 11.89
C LEU A 297 21.94 1.02 11.63
N GLU A 298 22.82 1.25 12.61
CA GLU A 298 24.26 0.98 12.54
C GLU A 298 24.53 -0.50 12.24
N LYS A 299 23.84 -1.42 12.93
CA LYS A 299 23.95 -2.86 12.69
C LYS A 299 23.54 -3.26 11.27
N LEU A 300 22.61 -2.52 10.67
CA LEU A 300 22.14 -2.75 9.29
C LEU A 300 22.99 -2.02 8.25
N GLY A 301 23.95 -1.20 8.65
CA GLY A 301 24.77 -0.38 7.76
C GLY A 301 23.98 0.75 7.10
N VAL A 302 22.81 1.15 7.67
CA VAL A 302 21.96 2.19 7.12
C VAL A 302 22.34 3.54 7.77
N HIS A 303 22.74 4.51 6.93
CA HIS A 303 23.05 5.85 7.39
C HIS A 303 21.82 6.56 7.96
N SER A 304 21.96 7.26 9.09
CA SER A 304 20.86 8.01 9.72
C SER A 304 21.01 9.51 9.52
N GLU A 305 19.94 10.17 9.11
CA GLU A 305 19.86 11.62 8.94
C GLU A 305 18.80 12.19 9.88
N ARG A 306 19.09 13.34 10.50
CA ARG A 306 18.18 14.02 11.44
C ARG A 306 17.53 15.22 10.77
N VAL A 307 16.21 15.31 10.89
CA VAL A 307 15.41 16.41 10.34
C VAL A 307 14.48 17.04 11.39
#